data_3a1bbe77805c02b10fdfbfc1101ec6ef
#
_entry.id   3a1bbe77805c02b10fdfbfc1101ec6ef
#
_cell.length_a   1.000
_cell.length_b   1.000
_cell.length_c   1.000
_cell.angle_alpha   90.00
_cell.angle_beta   90.00
_cell.angle_gamma   90.00
#
_symmetry.space_group_name_H-M   'P 1'
#
loop_
_entity.id
_entity.type
_entity.pdbx_description
1 polymer ?
#
loop_
_entity_poly.entity_id
_entity_poly.type
_entity_poly.pdbx_seq_one_letter_code
_entity_poly.pdbx_strand_id
1 'polypeptide(L)'
;MNFNFELILFYAVLISGIIALFDQLFLMKKRKQVYAKETKGMSNPPELKLPILIDYARSFFPVLLLVFLLRSFLYEPFRIPTGSLEPTLAVGDFILVNKFHYGVRLPVLHTVVYPNNNPKHGDILVFRWPPNPSVNFIKRVIGVPGDKISYIDKTLYVNGQKINQSDIGITNNRDEEGRLWEVKEKMEDFFGVKHAIYINDARYGEDFKDVVVPEDMYFVMGDNRDSSADSRFWGFVPYENIVGKANYVWMSWDSFDHKIRWSRLGKSVN
;
A
#
# COMPACT_ATOMS: atom_id res chain seq x y z
N MET A 1 -12.08 -1.07 -15.67
CA MET A 1 -10.68 -0.95 -16.12
C MET A 1 -9.86 -0.49 -14.91
N ASN A 2 -9.08 -1.38 -14.32
CA ASN A 2 -8.15 -0.94 -13.26
C ASN A 2 -7.02 -0.16 -13.94
N PHE A 3 -7.04 1.16 -13.81
CA PHE A 3 -5.97 2.03 -14.30
C PHE A 3 -4.69 1.71 -13.53
N ASN A 4 -3.74 1.07 -14.19
CA ASN A 4 -2.41 0.88 -13.61
C ASN A 4 -1.64 2.20 -13.68
N PHE A 5 -1.81 3.04 -12.66
CA PHE A 5 -1.21 4.37 -12.58
C PHE A 5 0.33 4.31 -12.61
N GLU A 6 0.93 3.26 -12.05
CA GLU A 6 2.38 3.05 -12.07
C GLU A 6 2.90 2.90 -13.50
N LEU A 7 2.20 2.12 -14.31
CA LEU A 7 2.54 1.90 -15.73
C LEU A 7 2.40 3.19 -16.55
N ILE A 8 1.33 3.97 -16.31
CA ILE A 8 1.13 5.26 -16.99
C ILE A 8 2.26 6.22 -16.64
N LEU A 9 2.60 6.34 -15.35
CA LEU A 9 3.66 7.21 -14.90
C LEU A 9 5.03 6.78 -15.46
N PHE A 10 5.29 5.47 -15.52
CA PHE A 10 6.50 4.92 -16.15
C PHE A 10 6.61 5.34 -17.62
N TYR A 11 5.55 5.17 -18.41
CA TYR A 11 5.59 5.59 -19.82
C TYR A 11 5.68 7.11 -19.98
N ALA A 12 5.04 7.89 -19.12
CA ALA A 12 5.15 9.34 -19.15
C ALA A 12 6.59 9.81 -18.90
N VAL A 13 7.29 9.23 -17.92
CA VAL A 13 8.71 9.48 -17.66
C VAL A 13 9.57 9.03 -18.84
N LEU A 14 9.34 7.82 -19.36
CA LEU A 14 10.12 7.25 -20.47
C LEU A 14 10.01 8.12 -21.72
N ILE A 15 8.79 8.46 -22.14
CA ILE A 15 8.53 9.23 -23.35
C ILE A 15 9.09 10.66 -23.21
N SER A 16 8.79 11.35 -22.10
CA SER A 16 9.30 12.71 -21.88
C SER A 16 10.84 12.74 -21.78
N GLY A 17 11.42 11.72 -21.13
CA GLY A 17 12.89 11.59 -21.05
C GLY A 17 13.55 11.34 -22.39
N ILE A 18 12.98 10.46 -23.25
CA ILE A 18 13.50 10.21 -24.61
C ILE A 18 13.44 11.48 -25.45
N ILE A 19 12.31 12.21 -25.43
CA ILE A 19 12.16 13.47 -26.18
C ILE A 19 13.18 14.50 -25.69
N ALA A 20 13.30 14.69 -24.37
CA ALA A 20 14.23 15.65 -23.78
C ALA A 20 15.71 15.30 -24.12
N LEU A 21 16.07 14.03 -24.02
CA LEU A 21 17.43 13.54 -24.32
C LEU A 21 17.75 13.67 -25.81
N PHE A 22 16.82 13.26 -26.68
CA PHE A 22 16.97 13.39 -28.13
C PHE A 22 17.19 14.86 -28.55
N ASP A 23 16.38 15.75 -27.99
CA ASP A 23 16.56 17.16 -28.22
C ASP A 23 17.92 17.67 -27.77
N GLN A 24 18.34 17.31 -26.57
CA GLN A 24 19.62 17.75 -26.01
C GLN A 24 20.82 17.27 -26.84
N LEU A 25 20.78 16.03 -27.33
CA LEU A 25 21.92 15.44 -28.08
C LEU A 25 21.97 15.90 -29.52
N PHE A 26 20.84 16.03 -30.21
CA PHE A 26 20.80 16.19 -31.66
C PHE A 26 20.26 17.56 -32.13
N LEU A 27 19.25 18.12 -31.49
CA LEU A 27 18.56 19.30 -32.00
C LEU A 27 19.03 20.62 -31.38
N MET A 28 19.36 20.60 -30.07
CA MET A 28 19.68 21.84 -29.35
C MET A 28 20.91 22.55 -29.89
N LYS A 29 21.96 21.81 -30.26
CA LYS A 29 23.18 22.42 -30.84
C LYS A 29 22.87 23.16 -32.10
N LYS A 30 22.10 22.57 -33.02
CA LYS A 30 21.70 23.20 -34.28
C LYS A 30 20.85 24.46 -34.06
N ARG A 31 19.87 24.38 -33.17
CA ARG A 31 19.01 25.52 -32.81
C ARG A 31 19.80 26.68 -32.21
N LYS A 32 20.72 26.40 -31.28
CA LYS A 32 21.58 27.45 -30.71
C LYS A 32 22.47 28.11 -31.74
N GLN A 33 22.98 27.34 -32.72
CA GLN A 33 23.80 27.89 -33.81
C GLN A 33 22.97 28.81 -34.77
N VAL A 34 21.76 28.38 -35.10
CA VAL A 34 20.85 29.20 -35.93
C VAL A 34 20.47 30.48 -35.19
N TYR A 35 20.02 30.33 -33.94
CA TYR A 35 19.66 31.46 -33.09
C TYR A 35 20.80 32.45 -32.92
N ALA A 36 22.03 32.01 -32.68
CA ALA A 36 23.20 32.88 -32.54
C ALA A 36 23.53 33.63 -33.84
N LYS A 37 23.26 33.04 -35.03
CA LYS A 37 23.42 33.72 -36.33
C LYS A 37 22.35 34.80 -36.54
N GLU A 38 21.10 34.48 -36.23
CA GLU A 38 19.96 35.36 -36.42
C GLU A 38 19.96 36.56 -35.47
N THR A 39 20.48 36.36 -34.24
CA THR A 39 20.49 37.41 -33.21
C THR A 39 21.80 38.18 -33.12
N LYS A 40 22.77 37.92 -34.02
CA LYS A 40 24.06 38.58 -34.04
C LYS A 40 23.90 40.09 -34.31
N GLY A 41 24.24 40.92 -33.33
CA GLY A 41 24.13 42.38 -33.41
C GLY A 41 22.82 42.96 -32.87
N MET A 42 21.91 42.16 -32.34
CA MET A 42 20.71 42.68 -31.69
C MET A 42 21.00 43.09 -30.24
N SER A 43 20.54 44.29 -29.85
CA SER A 43 20.70 44.79 -28.47
C SER A 43 19.79 44.05 -27.49
N ASN A 44 18.65 43.52 -27.94
CA ASN A 44 17.70 42.72 -27.15
C ASN A 44 17.20 41.56 -28.01
N PRO A 45 17.94 40.42 -28.04
CA PRO A 45 17.51 39.27 -28.80
C PRO A 45 16.27 38.62 -28.15
N PRO A 46 15.27 38.16 -28.95
CA PRO A 46 14.13 37.43 -28.43
C PRO A 46 14.59 36.11 -27.77
N GLU A 47 13.83 35.58 -26.81
CA GLU A 47 14.15 34.27 -26.20
C GLU A 47 14.11 33.15 -27.25
N LEU A 48 15.04 32.18 -27.08
CA LEU A 48 15.07 30.99 -27.92
C LEU A 48 13.82 30.14 -27.67
N LYS A 49 12.83 30.24 -28.55
CA LYS A 49 11.60 29.44 -28.46
C LYS A 49 11.87 27.98 -28.80
N LEU A 50 11.45 27.11 -27.90
CA LEU A 50 11.45 25.67 -28.13
C LEU A 50 10.13 25.26 -28.82
N PRO A 51 10.13 24.20 -29.66
CA PRO A 51 8.90 23.56 -30.08
C PRO A 51 8.09 23.11 -28.85
N ILE A 52 6.78 23.31 -28.87
CA ILE A 52 5.86 23.09 -27.74
C ILE A 52 6.05 21.72 -27.13
N LEU A 53 6.16 20.65 -27.94
CA LEU A 53 6.35 19.27 -27.44
C LEU A 53 7.66 19.10 -26.66
N ILE A 54 8.73 19.70 -27.13
CA ILE A 54 10.05 19.64 -26.49
C ILE A 54 10.05 20.43 -25.18
N ASP A 55 9.43 21.59 -25.20
CA ASP A 55 9.33 22.45 -24.01
C ASP A 55 8.58 21.77 -22.90
N TYR A 56 7.40 21.21 -23.16
CA TYR A 56 6.66 20.41 -22.19
C TYR A 56 7.44 19.16 -21.74
N ALA A 57 8.04 18.40 -22.66
CA ALA A 57 8.81 17.22 -22.30
C ALA A 57 9.96 17.55 -21.33
N ARG A 58 10.68 18.63 -21.57
CA ARG A 58 11.79 19.06 -20.72
C ARG A 58 11.33 19.62 -19.38
N SER A 59 10.22 20.37 -19.36
CA SER A 59 9.67 20.97 -18.15
C SER A 59 9.05 19.93 -17.21
N PHE A 60 8.32 18.95 -17.75
CA PHE A 60 7.64 17.94 -16.95
C PHE A 60 8.53 16.74 -16.57
N PHE A 61 9.52 16.37 -17.38
CA PHE A 61 10.37 15.22 -17.13
C PHE A 61 10.97 15.18 -15.72
N PRO A 62 11.61 16.23 -15.19
CA PRO A 62 12.21 16.15 -13.84
C PRO A 62 11.17 15.96 -12.74
N VAL A 63 10.01 16.57 -12.88
CA VAL A 63 8.91 16.43 -11.91
C VAL A 63 8.30 15.03 -11.98
N LEU A 64 8.02 14.54 -13.20
CA LEU A 64 7.51 13.18 -13.40
C LEU A 64 8.51 12.13 -12.89
N LEU A 65 9.81 12.32 -13.15
CA LEU A 65 10.86 11.43 -12.66
C LEU A 65 10.92 11.42 -11.14
N LEU A 66 10.87 12.60 -10.51
CA LEU A 66 10.87 12.70 -9.04
C LEU A 66 9.66 11.97 -8.44
N VAL A 67 8.45 12.23 -8.95
CA VAL A 67 7.21 11.59 -8.48
C VAL A 67 7.29 10.07 -8.69
N PHE A 68 7.80 9.63 -9.85
CA PHE A 68 7.99 8.22 -10.15
C PHE A 68 8.94 7.54 -9.16
N LEU A 69 10.10 8.16 -8.88
CA LEU A 69 11.07 7.61 -7.93
C LEU A 69 10.51 7.55 -6.51
N LEU A 70 9.89 8.63 -6.04
CA LEU A 70 9.28 8.66 -4.70
C LEU A 70 8.22 7.58 -4.55
N ARG A 71 7.30 7.46 -5.51
CA ARG A 71 6.20 6.51 -5.47
C ARG A 71 6.65 5.05 -5.68
N SER A 72 7.65 4.83 -6.53
CA SER A 72 8.12 3.47 -6.84
C SER A 72 8.94 2.86 -5.70
N PHE A 73 9.73 3.69 -5.00
CA PHE A 73 10.73 3.18 -4.05
C PHE A 73 10.49 3.57 -2.60
N LEU A 74 9.77 4.66 -2.32
CA LEU A 74 9.64 5.15 -0.95
C LEU A 74 8.24 4.92 -0.38
N TYR A 75 7.29 5.77 -0.73
CA TYR A 75 5.96 5.75 -0.15
C TYR A 75 4.88 5.79 -1.22
N GLU A 76 3.88 4.94 -1.04
CA GLU A 76 2.69 4.92 -1.87
C GLU A 76 1.43 5.12 -1.02
N PRO A 77 0.56 6.10 -1.39
CA PRO A 77 -0.72 6.27 -0.72
C PRO A 77 -1.72 5.21 -1.19
N PHE A 78 -2.40 4.56 -0.22
CA PHE A 78 -3.50 3.63 -0.48
C PHE A 78 -4.76 4.10 0.25
N ARG A 79 -5.90 3.96 -0.40
CA ARG A 79 -7.21 4.15 0.23
C ARG A 79 -7.71 2.81 0.73
N ILE A 80 -8.25 2.79 1.95
CA ILE A 80 -8.88 1.61 2.54
C ILE A 80 -10.33 1.51 2.05
N PRO A 81 -10.66 0.52 1.21
CA PRO A 81 -11.99 0.40 0.64
C PRO A 81 -12.95 -0.44 1.49
N THR A 82 -12.44 -1.33 2.35
CA THR A 82 -13.24 -2.30 3.11
C THR A 82 -12.92 -2.28 4.59
N GLY A 83 -13.87 -2.72 5.42
CA GLY A 83 -13.75 -2.77 6.89
C GLY A 83 -12.98 -3.97 7.44
N SER A 84 -12.22 -4.72 6.64
CA SER A 84 -11.59 -5.97 7.09
C SER A 84 -10.50 -5.79 8.16
N LEU A 85 -9.97 -4.58 8.33
CA LEU A 85 -9.00 -4.21 9.38
C LEU A 85 -9.60 -3.27 10.45
N GLU A 86 -10.92 -3.10 10.48
CA GLU A 86 -11.55 -2.40 11.60
C GLU A 86 -11.38 -3.17 12.91
N PRO A 87 -11.17 -2.45 14.01
CA PRO A 87 -11.19 -1.00 14.18
C PRO A 87 -9.85 -0.30 13.88
N THR A 88 -8.77 -1.03 13.60
CA THR A 88 -7.43 -0.45 13.38
C THR A 88 -7.43 0.53 12.21
N LEU A 89 -7.93 0.09 11.06
CA LEU A 89 -8.12 0.92 9.86
C LEU A 89 -9.59 0.94 9.47
N ALA A 90 -10.14 2.15 9.32
CA ALA A 90 -11.53 2.35 8.94
C ALA A 90 -11.68 2.53 7.42
N VAL A 91 -12.84 2.17 6.89
CA VAL A 91 -13.20 2.47 5.50
C VAL A 91 -13.08 3.97 5.24
N GLY A 92 -12.37 4.35 4.18
CA GLY A 92 -12.09 5.75 3.84
C GLY A 92 -10.83 6.34 4.47
N ASP A 93 -10.05 5.56 5.24
CA ASP A 93 -8.70 5.95 5.60
C ASP A 93 -7.79 5.93 4.37
N PHE A 94 -6.88 6.89 4.31
CA PHE A 94 -5.77 6.93 3.37
C PHE A 94 -4.48 6.71 4.15
N ILE A 95 -3.79 5.63 3.82
CA ILE A 95 -2.56 5.23 4.49
C ILE A 95 -1.33 5.49 3.62
N LEU A 96 -0.19 5.72 4.26
CA LEU A 96 1.12 5.71 3.61
C LEU A 96 1.78 4.35 3.80
N VAL A 97 2.09 3.71 2.70
CA VAL A 97 2.76 2.41 2.65
C VAL A 97 4.23 2.60 2.34
N ASN A 98 5.10 2.16 3.25
CA ASN A 98 6.54 2.16 3.06
C ASN A 98 6.96 0.96 2.20
N LYS A 99 7.29 1.20 0.94
CA LYS A 99 7.70 0.16 -0.03
C LYS A 99 9.12 -0.33 0.22
N PHE A 100 9.98 0.53 0.73
CA PHE A 100 11.38 0.22 1.01
C PHE A 100 11.57 -0.70 2.23
N HIS A 101 10.59 -0.77 3.13
CA HIS A 101 10.74 -1.45 4.42
C HIS A 101 11.15 -2.91 4.27
N TYR A 102 10.56 -3.63 3.31
CA TYR A 102 10.83 -5.06 3.06
C TYR A 102 11.71 -5.31 1.83
N GLY A 103 12.34 -4.27 1.30
CA GLY A 103 13.28 -4.39 0.18
C GLY A 103 12.93 -3.51 -1.01
N VAL A 104 13.93 -3.31 -1.86
CA VAL A 104 13.79 -2.56 -3.10
C VAL A 104 13.25 -3.48 -4.19
N ARG A 105 12.16 -3.06 -4.83
CA ARG A 105 11.55 -3.77 -5.96
C ARG A 105 11.60 -2.94 -7.23
N LEU A 106 11.84 -3.61 -8.36
CA LEU A 106 11.76 -2.94 -9.65
C LEU A 106 10.33 -2.49 -9.92
N PRO A 107 10.14 -1.22 -10.33
CA PRO A 107 8.84 -0.74 -10.77
C PRO A 107 8.29 -1.61 -11.91
N VAL A 108 6.98 -1.76 -11.98
CA VAL A 108 6.25 -2.52 -13.01
C VAL A 108 6.47 -4.04 -12.94
N LEU A 109 7.73 -4.49 -12.82
CA LEU A 109 8.09 -5.92 -12.76
C LEU A 109 7.92 -6.50 -11.34
N HIS A 110 7.98 -5.65 -10.32
CA HIS A 110 7.86 -5.99 -8.89
C HIS A 110 8.88 -6.99 -8.36
N THR A 111 9.91 -7.32 -9.14
CA THR A 111 10.99 -8.21 -8.74
C THR A 111 11.81 -7.57 -7.63
N VAL A 112 12.07 -8.33 -6.56
CA VAL A 112 12.94 -7.91 -5.45
C VAL A 112 14.39 -7.87 -5.92
N VAL A 113 15.00 -6.68 -5.91
CA VAL A 113 16.41 -6.49 -6.28
C VAL A 113 17.31 -6.52 -5.05
N TYR A 114 16.83 -5.92 -3.98
CA TYR A 114 17.56 -5.87 -2.73
C TYR A 114 16.60 -6.15 -1.57
N PRO A 115 16.67 -7.33 -0.93
CA PRO A 115 15.89 -7.63 0.27
C PRO A 115 16.39 -6.77 1.43
N ASN A 116 15.48 -6.34 2.31
CA ASN A 116 15.83 -5.57 3.50
C ASN A 116 15.32 -6.31 4.75
N ASN A 117 14.26 -5.84 5.39
CA ASN A 117 13.69 -6.51 6.55
C ASN A 117 12.68 -7.59 6.13
N ASN A 118 12.45 -8.55 7.02
CA ASN A 118 11.32 -9.48 6.89
C ASN A 118 10.12 -8.98 7.68
N PRO A 119 8.89 -9.24 7.20
CA PRO A 119 7.68 -9.02 7.99
C PRO A 119 7.74 -9.71 9.35
N LYS A 120 7.24 -9.02 10.37
CA LYS A 120 7.20 -9.51 11.75
C LYS A 120 5.75 -9.67 12.20
N HIS A 121 5.54 -10.44 13.25
CA HIS A 121 4.26 -10.53 13.93
C HIS A 121 3.69 -9.14 14.23
N GLY A 122 2.41 -8.96 13.93
CA GLY A 122 1.70 -7.70 14.15
C GLY A 122 1.88 -6.65 13.05
N ASP A 123 2.84 -6.77 12.12
CA ASP A 123 2.98 -5.84 11.01
C ASP A 123 1.72 -5.84 10.12
N ILE A 124 1.30 -4.66 9.69
CA ILE A 124 0.21 -4.54 8.71
C ILE A 124 0.83 -4.40 7.32
N LEU A 125 0.54 -5.39 6.47
CA LEU A 125 1.08 -5.50 5.12
C LEU A 125 0.06 -5.06 4.08
N VAL A 126 0.53 -4.32 3.08
CA VAL A 126 -0.12 -4.24 1.77
C VAL A 126 0.57 -5.23 0.85
N PHE A 127 -0.20 -6.06 0.18
CA PHE A 127 0.30 -7.10 -0.71
C PHE A 127 -0.65 -7.35 -1.88
N ARG A 128 -0.13 -7.90 -2.95
CA ARG A 128 -0.92 -8.37 -4.09
C ARG A 128 -1.59 -9.69 -3.70
N TRP A 129 -2.90 -9.73 -3.86
CA TRP A 129 -3.70 -10.89 -3.47
C TRP A 129 -3.29 -12.13 -4.26
N PRO A 130 -2.84 -13.24 -3.64
CA PRO A 130 -2.27 -14.39 -4.34
C PRO A 130 -3.18 -14.99 -5.42
N PRO A 131 -4.51 -15.15 -5.21
CA PRO A 131 -5.40 -15.64 -6.25
C PRO A 131 -5.59 -14.69 -7.44
N ASN A 132 -5.42 -13.37 -7.23
CA ASN A 132 -5.50 -12.36 -8.29
C ASN A 132 -4.56 -11.19 -8.00
N PRO A 133 -3.30 -11.25 -8.45
CA PRO A 133 -2.26 -10.24 -8.17
C PRO A 133 -2.52 -8.83 -8.73
N SER A 134 -3.59 -8.63 -9.49
CA SER A 134 -4.02 -7.30 -9.94
C SER A 134 -4.74 -6.50 -8.84
N VAL A 135 -5.10 -7.15 -7.72
CA VAL A 135 -5.81 -6.56 -6.58
C VAL A 135 -4.89 -6.54 -5.37
N ASN A 136 -4.79 -5.38 -4.73
CA ASN A 136 -4.05 -5.24 -3.48
C ASN A 136 -4.96 -5.48 -2.29
N PHE A 137 -4.48 -6.28 -1.34
CA PHE A 137 -5.08 -6.51 -0.03
C PHE A 137 -4.23 -5.91 1.06
N ILE A 138 -4.86 -5.67 2.21
CA ILE A 138 -4.19 -5.21 3.42
C ILE A 138 -4.65 -6.07 4.59
N LYS A 139 -3.68 -6.68 5.32
CA LYS A 139 -3.94 -7.56 6.47
C LYS A 139 -2.80 -7.47 7.48
N ARG A 140 -3.05 -7.97 8.69
CA ARG A 140 -2.05 -8.10 9.75
C ARG A 140 -1.32 -9.44 9.66
N VAL A 141 0.00 -9.42 9.83
CA VAL A 141 0.84 -10.63 9.92
C VAL A 141 0.55 -11.34 11.23
N ILE A 142 0.09 -12.56 11.13
CA ILE A 142 -0.18 -13.46 12.26
C ILE A 142 0.91 -14.51 12.36
N GLY A 143 1.36 -15.07 11.24
CA GLY A 143 2.41 -16.08 11.22
C GLY A 143 3.52 -15.74 10.25
N VAL A 144 4.75 -15.98 10.68
CA VAL A 144 5.97 -15.89 9.88
C VAL A 144 6.49 -17.29 9.55
N PRO A 145 7.43 -17.46 8.60
CA PRO A 145 7.97 -18.77 8.22
C PRO A 145 8.34 -19.64 9.43
N GLY A 146 7.86 -20.87 9.42
CA GLY A 146 8.08 -21.84 10.49
C GLY A 146 7.06 -21.84 11.63
N ASP A 147 6.22 -20.81 11.75
CA ASP A 147 5.19 -20.76 12.78
C ASP A 147 4.09 -21.81 12.54
N LYS A 148 3.55 -22.33 13.65
CA LYS A 148 2.39 -23.19 13.69
C LYS A 148 1.19 -22.41 14.20
N ILE A 149 0.18 -22.20 13.34
CA ILE A 149 -0.99 -21.37 13.62
C ILE A 149 -2.21 -22.27 13.84
N SER A 150 -2.97 -21.98 14.90
CA SER A 150 -4.28 -22.55 15.12
C SER A 150 -5.27 -21.44 15.47
N TYR A 151 -6.52 -21.59 15.04
CA TYR A 151 -7.62 -20.70 15.37
C TYR A 151 -8.78 -21.59 15.85
N ILE A 152 -9.13 -21.47 17.11
CA ILE A 152 -10.08 -22.35 17.77
C ILE A 152 -11.04 -21.50 18.60
N ASP A 153 -12.31 -21.63 18.37
CA ASP A 153 -13.34 -20.88 19.08
C ASP A 153 -12.99 -19.37 19.13
N LYS A 154 -12.70 -18.82 17.96
CA LYS A 154 -12.33 -17.40 17.76
C LYS A 154 -11.11 -16.93 18.55
N THR A 155 -10.31 -17.87 19.01
CA THR A 155 -9.05 -17.62 19.73
C THR A 155 -7.87 -18.08 18.90
N LEU A 156 -6.88 -17.20 18.76
CA LEU A 156 -5.65 -17.44 18.03
C LEU A 156 -4.61 -18.14 18.93
N TYR A 157 -3.91 -19.10 18.35
CA TYR A 157 -2.75 -19.76 18.96
C TYR A 157 -1.58 -19.72 17.96
N VAL A 158 -0.42 -19.34 18.43
CA VAL A 158 0.82 -19.33 17.64
C VAL A 158 1.86 -20.18 18.38
N ASN A 159 2.38 -21.21 17.73
CA ASN A 159 3.33 -22.18 18.31
C ASN A 159 2.84 -22.81 19.61
N GLY A 160 1.53 -23.07 19.69
CA GLY A 160 0.88 -23.61 20.89
C GLY A 160 0.58 -22.58 21.98
N GLN A 161 1.09 -21.36 21.87
CA GLN A 161 0.82 -20.29 22.82
C GLN A 161 -0.50 -19.60 22.48
N LYS A 162 -1.42 -19.56 23.45
CA LYS A 162 -2.68 -18.82 23.35
C LYS A 162 -2.41 -17.32 23.31
N ILE A 163 -2.98 -16.63 22.34
CA ILE A 163 -2.95 -15.16 22.28
C ILE A 163 -4.05 -14.61 23.20
N ASN A 164 -3.62 -13.76 24.14
CA ASN A 164 -4.54 -13.22 25.13
C ASN A 164 -5.47 -12.19 24.54
N GLN A 165 -6.75 -12.32 24.86
CA GLN A 165 -7.79 -11.38 24.49
C GLN A 165 -8.48 -10.88 25.76
N SER A 166 -8.77 -9.57 25.84
CA SER A 166 -9.58 -8.97 26.90
C SER A 166 -10.73 -8.19 26.28
N ASP A 167 -11.90 -8.26 26.90
CA ASP A 167 -13.09 -7.58 26.42
C ASP A 167 -12.95 -6.05 26.61
N ILE A 168 -13.24 -5.27 25.57
CA ILE A 168 -13.37 -3.82 25.64
C ILE A 168 -14.84 -3.46 25.80
N GLY A 169 -15.72 -4.05 24.98
CA GLY A 169 -17.15 -3.79 25.00
C GLY A 169 -17.86 -4.30 23.76
N ILE A 170 -19.10 -3.83 23.61
CA ILE A 170 -19.92 -4.09 22.44
C ILE A 170 -20.04 -2.79 21.65
N THR A 171 -19.86 -2.86 20.35
CA THR A 171 -19.96 -1.71 19.45
C THR A 171 -20.73 -2.09 18.19
N ASN A 172 -21.13 -1.09 17.41
CA ASN A 172 -21.73 -1.31 16.11
C ASN A 172 -20.68 -1.18 15.02
N ASN A 173 -20.59 -2.19 14.16
CA ASN A 173 -19.86 -2.11 12.90
C ASN A 173 -20.83 -1.80 11.75
N ARG A 174 -20.30 -1.30 10.62
CA ARG A 174 -21.10 -0.85 9.48
C ARG A 174 -20.58 -1.49 8.20
N ASP A 175 -21.48 -1.99 7.34
CA ASP A 175 -21.10 -2.48 6.02
C ASP A 175 -21.01 -1.36 4.97
N GLU A 176 -20.68 -1.75 3.74
CA GLU A 176 -20.54 -0.81 2.62
C GLU A 176 -21.89 -0.15 2.24
N GLU A 177 -23.02 -0.80 2.54
CA GLU A 177 -24.37 -0.28 2.36
C GLU A 177 -24.87 0.56 3.53
N GLY A 178 -24.07 0.69 4.59
CA GLY A 178 -24.40 1.49 5.78
C GLY A 178 -25.23 0.76 6.83
N ARG A 179 -25.48 -0.57 6.66
CA ARG A 179 -26.20 -1.36 7.67
C ARG A 179 -25.30 -1.58 8.89
N LEU A 180 -25.89 -1.41 10.06
CA LEU A 180 -25.21 -1.60 11.34
C LEU A 180 -25.48 -3.00 11.89
N TRP A 181 -24.44 -3.61 12.44
CA TRP A 181 -24.57 -4.83 13.24
C TRP A 181 -23.65 -4.77 14.45
N GLU A 182 -24.08 -5.48 15.49
CA GLU A 182 -23.35 -5.54 16.74
C GLU A 182 -22.13 -6.46 16.63
N VAL A 183 -21.00 -6.02 17.18
CA VAL A 183 -19.77 -6.79 17.31
C VAL A 183 -19.18 -6.59 18.71
N LYS A 184 -18.49 -7.63 19.20
CA LYS A 184 -17.64 -7.53 20.38
C LYS A 184 -16.30 -6.94 19.99
N GLU A 185 -15.91 -5.87 20.65
CA GLU A 185 -14.58 -5.30 20.56
C GLU A 185 -13.72 -5.91 21.65
N LYS A 186 -12.58 -6.49 21.28
CA LYS A 186 -11.61 -7.07 22.19
C LYS A 186 -10.22 -6.49 21.94
N MET A 187 -9.44 -6.34 23.02
CA MET A 187 -8.01 -6.06 22.92
C MET A 187 -7.25 -7.36 22.82
N GLU A 188 -6.49 -7.56 21.77
CA GLU A 188 -5.59 -8.69 21.59
C GLU A 188 -4.15 -8.26 21.85
N ASP A 189 -3.44 -9.00 22.71
CA ASP A 189 -2.01 -8.79 22.96
C ASP A 189 -1.21 -9.80 22.14
N PHE A 190 -0.74 -9.34 20.98
CA PHE A 190 -0.06 -10.18 20.02
C PHE A 190 1.46 -9.96 20.12
N PHE A 191 2.10 -10.75 20.99
CA PHE A 191 3.54 -10.66 21.29
C PHE A 191 4.01 -9.24 21.68
N GLY A 192 3.20 -8.55 22.50
CA GLY A 192 3.47 -7.19 22.95
C GLY A 192 2.91 -6.09 22.02
N VAL A 193 2.42 -6.43 20.84
CA VAL A 193 1.67 -5.52 19.96
C VAL A 193 0.20 -5.60 20.33
N LYS A 194 -0.28 -4.60 21.07
CA LYS A 194 -1.69 -4.51 21.46
C LYS A 194 -2.51 -3.85 20.37
N HIS A 195 -3.56 -4.52 19.93
CA HIS A 195 -4.50 -3.99 18.95
C HIS A 195 -5.92 -4.48 19.22
N ALA A 196 -6.89 -3.68 18.84
CA ALA A 196 -8.29 -4.06 18.96
C ALA A 196 -8.72 -4.93 17.77
N ILE A 197 -9.60 -5.89 18.04
CA ILE A 197 -10.21 -6.77 17.05
C ILE A 197 -11.72 -6.76 17.20
N TYR A 198 -12.42 -7.04 16.10
CA TYR A 198 -13.86 -7.25 16.10
C TYR A 198 -14.20 -8.73 15.96
N ILE A 199 -15.09 -9.20 16.83
CA ILE A 199 -15.66 -10.56 16.83
C ILE A 199 -17.18 -10.46 16.70
N ASN A 200 -17.77 -11.18 15.76
CA ASN A 200 -19.21 -11.29 15.58
C ASN A 200 -19.68 -12.69 16.03
N ASP A 201 -20.30 -12.79 17.17
CA ASP A 201 -20.75 -14.09 17.72
C ASP A 201 -21.85 -14.77 16.88
N ALA A 202 -22.57 -13.99 16.07
CA ALA A 202 -23.62 -14.54 15.19
C ALA A 202 -23.05 -15.25 13.95
N ARG A 203 -21.74 -15.10 13.69
CA ARG A 203 -21.05 -15.80 12.59
C ARG A 203 -20.25 -16.97 13.12
N TYR A 204 -20.32 -18.10 12.44
CA TYR A 204 -19.44 -19.23 12.74
C TYR A 204 -18.01 -18.85 12.36
N GLY A 205 -17.05 -19.13 13.26
CA GLY A 205 -15.64 -19.06 12.96
C GLY A 205 -15.19 -20.30 12.19
N GLU A 206 -14.20 -20.14 11.30
CA GLU A 206 -13.56 -21.30 10.70
C GLU A 206 -12.40 -21.77 11.57
N ASP A 207 -12.66 -22.81 12.37
CA ASP A 207 -11.66 -23.42 13.20
C ASP A 207 -10.66 -24.23 12.37
N PHE A 208 -9.40 -24.07 12.65
CA PHE A 208 -8.31 -24.88 12.08
C PHE A 208 -7.21 -25.09 13.11
N LYS A 209 -6.41 -26.14 12.91
CA LYS A 209 -5.32 -26.48 13.83
C LYS A 209 -4.04 -26.77 13.08
N ASP A 210 -2.92 -26.38 13.71
CA ASP A 210 -1.56 -26.79 13.36
C ASP A 210 -1.16 -26.50 11.89
N VAL A 211 -1.64 -25.38 11.34
CA VAL A 211 -1.22 -24.91 10.02
C VAL A 211 0.19 -24.34 10.12
N VAL A 212 1.16 -24.98 9.47
CA VAL A 212 2.55 -24.53 9.45
C VAL A 212 2.76 -23.54 8.31
N VAL A 213 3.34 -22.39 8.63
CA VAL A 213 3.67 -21.35 7.64
C VAL A 213 4.93 -21.79 6.87
N PRO A 214 4.85 -21.96 5.53
CA PRO A 214 6.01 -22.35 4.72
C PRO A 214 7.09 -21.27 4.68
N GLU A 215 8.29 -21.66 4.23
CA GLU A 215 9.38 -20.72 3.98
C GLU A 215 8.96 -19.66 2.94
N ASP A 216 9.42 -18.42 3.14
CA ASP A 216 9.11 -17.27 2.29
C ASP A 216 7.61 -16.93 2.16
N MET A 217 6.77 -17.42 3.07
CA MET A 217 5.34 -17.16 3.10
C MET A 217 4.89 -16.58 4.45
N TYR A 218 3.74 -15.92 4.45
CA TYR A 218 3.18 -15.29 5.64
C TYR A 218 1.71 -15.64 5.78
N PHE A 219 1.28 -15.91 7.02
CA PHE A 219 -0.11 -16.07 7.37
C PHE A 219 -0.66 -14.75 7.87
N VAL A 220 -1.70 -14.25 7.25
CA VAL A 220 -2.24 -12.93 7.56
C VAL A 220 -3.74 -13.01 7.89
N MET A 221 -4.20 -12.16 8.82
CA MET A 221 -5.62 -12.05 9.17
C MET A 221 -6.06 -10.58 9.20
N GLY A 222 -7.36 -10.37 9.05
CA GLY A 222 -7.97 -9.08 9.34
C GLY A 222 -8.27 -8.92 10.82
N ASP A 223 -8.24 -7.68 11.31
CA ASP A 223 -8.61 -7.36 12.70
C ASP A 223 -10.14 -7.48 12.89
N ASN A 224 -10.92 -7.28 11.83
CA ASN A 224 -12.34 -7.62 11.79
C ASN A 224 -12.52 -9.10 11.45
N ARG A 225 -12.29 -9.96 12.45
CA ARG A 225 -12.09 -11.41 12.33
C ARG A 225 -13.16 -12.11 11.50
N ASP A 226 -14.40 -11.82 11.73
CA ASP A 226 -15.53 -12.50 11.08
C ASP A 226 -16.02 -11.80 9.80
N SER A 227 -15.38 -10.67 9.43
CA SER A 227 -15.68 -9.90 8.22
C SER A 227 -14.42 -9.67 7.37
N SER A 228 -13.53 -10.66 7.32
CA SER A 228 -12.27 -10.59 6.59
C SER A 228 -12.05 -11.85 5.74
N ALA A 229 -11.88 -11.66 4.44
CA ALA A 229 -11.31 -12.68 3.55
C ALA A 229 -9.78 -12.62 3.66
N ASP A 230 -9.17 -13.59 4.34
CA ASP A 230 -7.75 -13.63 4.65
C ASP A 230 -7.16 -15.03 4.51
N SER A 231 -5.98 -15.29 5.08
CA SER A 231 -5.25 -16.57 4.95
C SER A 231 -6.05 -17.80 5.39
N ARG A 232 -7.07 -17.62 6.19
CA ARG A 232 -7.97 -18.74 6.59
C ARG A 232 -8.74 -19.32 5.39
N PHE A 233 -8.96 -18.50 4.34
CA PHE A 233 -9.76 -18.87 3.17
C PHE A 233 -8.92 -19.15 1.93
N TRP A 234 -7.87 -18.37 1.68
CA TRP A 234 -7.09 -18.45 0.44
C TRP A 234 -5.62 -18.81 0.65
N GLY A 235 -5.18 -19.08 1.88
CA GLY A 235 -3.83 -19.55 2.20
C GLY A 235 -2.81 -18.45 2.46
N PHE A 236 -1.56 -18.67 2.09
CA PHE A 236 -0.44 -17.84 2.48
C PHE A 236 -0.11 -16.73 1.47
N VAL A 237 0.54 -15.66 1.96
CA VAL A 237 1.08 -14.57 1.15
C VAL A 237 2.56 -14.84 0.87
N PRO A 238 2.97 -15.05 -0.38
CA PRO A 238 4.39 -15.13 -0.74
C PRO A 238 5.10 -13.80 -0.51
N TYR A 239 6.37 -13.83 -0.09
CA TYR A 239 7.18 -12.63 0.11
C TYR A 239 7.24 -11.72 -1.12
N GLU A 240 7.30 -12.29 -2.30
CA GLU A 240 7.30 -11.57 -3.59
C GLU A 240 6.03 -10.75 -3.83
N ASN A 241 4.91 -11.16 -3.22
CA ASN A 241 3.64 -10.44 -3.36
C ASN A 241 3.55 -9.21 -2.44
N ILE A 242 4.44 -9.06 -1.47
CA ILE A 242 4.39 -7.94 -0.52
C ILE A 242 4.71 -6.63 -1.26
N VAL A 243 3.87 -5.62 -1.09
CA VAL A 243 4.08 -4.26 -1.62
C VAL A 243 4.82 -3.40 -0.61
N GLY A 244 4.45 -3.46 0.66
CA GLY A 244 5.11 -2.70 1.71
C GLY A 244 4.38 -2.75 3.06
N LYS A 245 4.92 -2.01 4.04
CA LYS A 245 4.36 -1.87 5.39
C LYS A 245 3.49 -0.63 5.49
N ALA A 246 2.27 -0.78 6.02
CA ALA A 246 1.43 0.36 6.36
C ALA A 246 2.01 1.08 7.59
N ASN A 247 2.22 2.39 7.49
CA ASN A 247 2.86 3.15 8.57
C ASN A 247 1.91 4.13 9.26
N TYR A 248 1.24 5.00 8.49
CA TYR A 248 0.44 6.11 9.03
C TYR A 248 -0.82 6.34 8.22
N VAL A 249 -1.88 6.77 8.91
CA VAL A 249 -3.07 7.36 8.29
C VAL A 249 -2.78 8.85 8.04
N TRP A 250 -2.66 9.26 6.78
CA TRP A 250 -2.38 10.65 6.44
C TRP A 250 -3.64 11.47 6.14
N MET A 251 -4.75 10.80 5.81
CA MET A 251 -6.07 11.39 5.64
C MET A 251 -7.15 10.35 5.95
N SER A 252 -8.32 10.79 6.40
CA SER A 252 -9.47 9.92 6.65
C SER A 252 -10.76 10.64 6.27
N TRP A 253 -11.52 10.03 5.36
CA TRP A 253 -12.79 10.55 4.87
C TRP A 253 -13.93 9.61 5.22
N ASP A 254 -14.93 10.12 5.95
CA ASP A 254 -16.17 9.39 6.21
C ASP A 254 -17.14 9.60 5.05
N SER A 255 -17.38 8.54 4.28
CA SER A 255 -18.27 8.62 3.11
C SER A 255 -19.75 8.68 3.48
N PHE A 256 -20.13 8.26 4.70
CA PHE A 256 -21.51 8.30 5.17
C PHE A 256 -21.87 9.68 5.74
N ASP A 257 -21.01 10.20 6.60
CA ASP A 257 -21.22 11.51 7.23
C ASP A 257 -20.65 12.68 6.41
N HIS A 258 -20.01 12.39 5.24
CA HIS A 258 -19.38 13.38 4.35
C HIS A 258 -18.44 14.35 5.08
N LYS A 259 -17.59 13.82 5.98
CA LYS A 259 -16.68 14.63 6.80
C LYS A 259 -15.29 14.01 6.93
N ILE A 260 -14.31 14.87 7.23
CA ILE A 260 -12.95 14.43 7.58
C ILE A 260 -12.94 13.96 9.03
N ARG A 261 -12.37 12.76 9.28
CA ARG A 261 -12.15 12.23 10.62
C ARG A 261 -10.78 12.68 11.13
N TRP A 262 -10.73 13.91 11.66
CA TRP A 262 -9.50 14.56 12.12
C TRP A 262 -8.73 13.77 13.16
N SER A 263 -9.41 13.04 14.04
CA SER A 263 -8.81 12.22 15.09
C SER A 263 -7.97 11.04 14.56
N ARG A 264 -8.10 10.73 13.28
CA ARG A 264 -7.35 9.63 12.65
C ARG A 264 -6.11 10.10 11.90
N LEU A 265 -5.95 11.41 11.67
CA LEU A 265 -4.80 11.97 10.97
C LEU A 265 -3.52 11.80 11.80
N GLY A 266 -2.46 11.32 11.16
CA GLY A 266 -1.17 11.07 11.80
C GLY A 266 -1.15 9.83 12.70
N LYS A 267 -2.25 9.07 12.79
CA LYS A 267 -2.30 7.85 13.59
C LYS A 267 -1.35 6.81 13.00
N SER A 268 -0.44 6.30 13.84
CA SER A 268 0.41 5.15 13.48
C SER A 268 -0.45 3.91 13.29
N VAL A 269 -0.10 3.11 12.31
CA VAL A 269 -0.76 1.85 11.97
C VAL A 269 0.14 0.72 12.49
N ASN A 270 -0.22 0.19 13.66
CA ASN A 270 0.50 -0.91 14.33
C ASN A 270 -0.46 -2.03 14.67
#